data_a1aa6ec215a776098f9b6050b904c422
#
_entry.id   a1aa6ec215a776098f9b6050b904c422
#
_cell.length_a   1.000
_cell.length_b   1.000
_cell.length_c   1.000
_cell.angle_alpha   90.00
_cell.angle_beta   90.00
_cell.angle_gamma   90.00
#
_symmetry.space_group_name_H-M   'P 1'
#
loop_
_entity.id
_entity.type
_entity.pdbx_description
1 polymer ?
#
loop_
_entity_poly.entity_id
_entity_poly.type
_entity_poly.pdbx_seq_one_letter_code
_entity_poly.pdbx_strand_id
1 'polypeptide(L)'
;MKTATEIFEEITRIPRESGHEEKIASYLEEFARSHGLYCLRDGANNVLIRKPGRSEPVILQGHSDMVCEKESSSDHDFSADPIPLIRDGRYLTADRTTLGADDGISMAVMMALLSDDSVTASLECLITSEEETGLCGMKA
;
A
#
# COMPACT_ATOMS: atom_id res chain seq x y z
N MET A 1 -6.00 15.27 -8.61
CA MET A 1 -5.41 13.92 -8.54
C MET A 1 -4.19 13.98 -7.61
N LYS A 2 -4.06 13.04 -6.68
CA LYS A 2 -2.89 12.95 -5.80
C LYS A 2 -1.71 12.31 -6.54
N THR A 3 -0.51 12.77 -6.26
CA THR A 3 0.72 12.14 -6.72
C THR A 3 1.00 10.84 -5.94
N ALA A 4 1.82 9.95 -6.49
CA ALA A 4 2.23 8.74 -5.77
C ALA A 4 2.91 9.06 -4.43
N THR A 5 3.67 10.15 -4.35
CA THR A 5 4.29 10.59 -3.09
C THR A 5 3.25 10.98 -2.04
N GLU A 6 2.21 11.75 -2.42
CA GLU A 6 1.14 12.14 -1.51
C GLU A 6 0.34 10.92 -1.03
N ILE A 7 0.08 9.96 -1.92
CA ILE A 7 -0.58 8.69 -1.56
C ILE A 7 0.31 7.88 -0.62
N PHE A 8 1.62 7.79 -0.90
CA PHE A 8 2.56 7.10 -0.02
C PHE A 8 2.56 7.69 1.39
N GLU A 9 2.54 9.01 1.53
CA GLU A 9 2.44 9.67 2.84
C GLU A 9 1.13 9.38 3.58
N GLU A 10 0.04 9.13 2.86
CA GLU A 10 -1.21 8.66 3.48
C GLU A 10 -1.07 7.21 3.96
N ILE A 11 -0.47 6.34 3.14
CA ILE A 11 -0.21 4.94 3.48
C ILE A 11 0.66 4.82 4.74
N THR A 12 1.69 5.68 4.89
CA THR A 12 2.56 5.65 6.08
C THR A 12 1.86 6.00 7.40
N ARG A 13 0.63 6.53 7.35
CA ARG A 13 -0.20 6.79 8.53
C ARG A 13 -0.98 5.57 9.00
N ILE A 14 -0.96 4.49 8.22
CA ILE A 14 -1.76 3.30 8.47
C ILE A 14 -0.83 2.18 8.96
N PRO A 15 -1.00 1.68 10.18
CA PRO A 15 -0.32 0.49 10.67
C PRO A 15 -0.53 -0.70 9.72
N ARG A 16 0.59 -1.35 9.33
CA ARG A 16 0.57 -2.44 8.36
C ARG A 16 1.74 -3.41 8.54
N GLU A 17 2.07 -3.72 9.80
CA GLU A 17 3.02 -4.78 10.12
C GLU A 17 2.55 -6.12 9.53
N SER A 18 3.50 -6.95 9.08
CA SER A 18 3.20 -8.29 8.53
C SER A 18 2.36 -9.11 9.51
N GLY A 19 1.25 -9.68 9.02
CA GLY A 19 0.25 -10.38 9.82
C GLY A 19 -0.80 -9.47 10.50
N HIS A 20 -0.76 -8.15 10.27
CA HIS A 20 -1.70 -7.16 10.82
C HIS A 20 -2.16 -6.15 9.75
N GLU A 21 -2.51 -6.65 8.56
CA GLU A 21 -2.83 -5.83 7.40
C GLU A 21 -4.30 -5.41 7.29
N GLU A 22 -5.15 -5.69 8.29
CA GLU A 22 -6.59 -5.39 8.23
C GLU A 22 -6.89 -3.92 7.96
N LYS A 23 -6.11 -3.01 8.56
CA LYS A 23 -6.32 -1.56 8.42
C LYS A 23 -5.97 -1.08 7.01
N ILE A 24 -4.84 -1.53 6.47
CA ILE A 24 -4.42 -1.16 5.12
C ILE A 24 -5.33 -1.81 4.06
N ALA A 25 -5.75 -3.05 4.25
CA ALA A 25 -6.71 -3.70 3.36
C ALA A 25 -8.05 -2.96 3.34
N SER A 26 -8.56 -2.53 4.49
CA SER A 26 -9.79 -1.71 4.57
C SER A 26 -9.63 -0.35 3.91
N TYR A 27 -8.46 0.28 4.01
CA TYR A 27 -8.15 1.52 3.30
C TYR A 27 -8.18 1.34 1.78
N LEU A 28 -7.62 0.23 1.27
CA LEU A 28 -7.64 -0.10 -0.16
C LEU A 28 -9.07 -0.37 -0.67
N GLU A 29 -9.90 -1.06 0.10
CA GLU A 29 -11.33 -1.26 -0.22
C GLU A 29 -12.08 0.07 -0.28
N GLU A 30 -11.87 0.97 0.69
CA GLU A 30 -12.47 2.30 0.70
C GLU A 30 -12.01 3.15 -0.49
N PHE A 31 -10.71 3.10 -0.80
CA PHE A 31 -10.17 3.76 -2.00
C PHE A 31 -10.87 3.27 -3.27
N ALA A 32 -10.96 1.96 -3.47
CA ALA A 32 -11.61 1.40 -4.65
C ALA A 32 -13.09 1.81 -4.72
N ARG A 33 -13.80 1.76 -3.61
CA ARG A 33 -15.20 2.16 -3.51
C ARG A 33 -15.40 3.64 -3.87
N SER A 34 -14.55 4.52 -3.35
CA SER A 34 -14.64 5.97 -3.61
C SER A 34 -14.39 6.35 -5.06
N HIS A 35 -13.68 5.50 -5.81
CA HIS A 35 -13.39 5.67 -7.24
C HIS A 35 -14.30 4.82 -8.14
N GLY A 36 -15.31 4.12 -7.59
CA GLY A 36 -16.22 3.27 -8.36
C GLY A 36 -15.53 2.07 -9.01
N LEU A 37 -14.45 1.57 -8.45
CA LEU A 37 -13.66 0.45 -8.96
C LEU A 37 -14.12 -0.87 -8.35
N TYR A 38 -13.99 -1.95 -9.12
CA TYR A 38 -14.18 -3.30 -8.58
C TYR A 38 -13.07 -3.61 -7.57
N CYS A 39 -13.44 -4.19 -6.44
CA CYS A 39 -12.52 -4.62 -5.41
C CYS A 39 -12.92 -5.98 -4.85
N LEU A 40 -11.94 -6.85 -4.64
CA LEU A 40 -12.08 -8.12 -3.96
C LEU A 40 -11.00 -8.21 -2.88
N ARG A 41 -11.39 -8.50 -1.65
CA ARG A 41 -10.50 -8.85 -0.54
C ARG A 41 -10.76 -10.29 -0.13
N ASP A 42 -9.71 -11.07 0.05
CA ASP A 42 -9.81 -12.44 0.55
C ASP A 42 -9.60 -12.53 2.08
N GLY A 43 -9.68 -13.76 2.61
CA GLY A 43 -9.52 -14.01 4.04
C GLY A 43 -8.11 -13.80 4.59
N ALA A 44 -7.10 -13.68 3.71
CA ALA A 44 -5.71 -13.39 4.05
C ALA A 44 -5.34 -11.91 3.93
N ASN A 45 -6.33 -11.04 3.65
CA ASN A 45 -6.15 -9.62 3.40
C ASN A 45 -5.44 -9.28 2.07
N ASN A 46 -5.33 -10.22 1.13
CA ASN A 46 -4.97 -9.86 -0.23
C ASN A 46 -6.09 -9.05 -0.88
N VAL A 47 -5.73 -7.99 -1.59
CA VAL A 47 -6.70 -7.09 -2.23
C VAL A 47 -6.44 -7.01 -3.73
N LEU A 48 -7.46 -7.31 -4.53
CA LEU A 48 -7.46 -7.13 -5.99
C LEU A 48 -8.36 -5.95 -6.34
N ILE A 49 -7.81 -4.94 -7.03
CA ILE A 49 -8.56 -3.80 -7.56
C ILE A 49 -8.48 -3.80 -9.07
N ARG A 50 -9.63 -3.64 -9.75
CA ARG A 50 -9.71 -3.61 -11.20
C ARG A 50 -10.21 -2.29 -11.72
N LYS A 51 -9.50 -1.74 -12.70
CA LYS A 51 -9.93 -0.60 -13.51
C LYS A 51 -10.22 -1.08 -14.92
N PRO A 52 -11.46 -0.96 -15.41
CA PRO A 52 -11.77 -1.28 -16.80
C PRO A 52 -11.11 -0.27 -17.74
N GLY A 53 -10.70 -0.73 -18.90
CA GLY A 53 -10.05 0.09 -19.91
C GLY A 53 -10.24 -0.45 -21.32
N ARG A 54 -9.41 -0.01 -22.26
CA ARG A 54 -9.52 -0.31 -23.68
C ARG A 54 -8.53 -1.39 -24.18
N SER A 55 -7.69 -1.92 -23.30
CA SER A 55 -6.69 -2.93 -23.61
C SER A 55 -6.96 -4.25 -22.91
N GLU A 56 -6.20 -5.29 -23.25
CA GLU A 56 -6.05 -6.43 -22.36
C GLU A 56 -5.52 -5.94 -21.01
N PRO A 57 -5.90 -6.61 -19.91
CA PRO A 57 -5.48 -6.18 -18.57
C PRO A 57 -3.96 -6.23 -18.39
N VAL A 58 -3.41 -5.17 -17.84
CA VAL A 58 -2.05 -5.15 -17.30
C VAL A 58 -2.14 -5.46 -15.81
N ILE A 59 -1.45 -6.52 -15.40
CA ILE A 59 -1.40 -6.92 -14.00
C ILE A 59 -0.22 -6.22 -13.33
N LEU A 60 -0.50 -5.51 -12.25
CA LEU A 60 0.49 -4.92 -11.35
C LEU A 60 0.38 -5.64 -10.00
N GLN A 61 1.52 -6.04 -9.45
CA GLN A 61 1.55 -6.75 -8.18
C GLN A 61 2.54 -6.09 -7.23
N GLY A 62 2.17 -6.02 -5.96
CA GLY A 62 2.97 -5.55 -4.85
C GLY A 62 2.43 -6.13 -3.55
N HIS A 63 2.96 -5.67 -2.41
CA HIS A 63 2.49 -6.13 -1.10
C HIS A 63 2.16 -4.98 -0.15
N SER A 64 1.27 -5.26 0.80
CA SER A 64 0.74 -4.25 1.71
C SER A 64 1.49 -4.18 3.03
N ASP A 65 2.12 -5.26 3.46
CA ASP A 65 2.84 -5.32 4.71
C ASP A 65 4.20 -4.64 4.65
N MET A 66 4.79 -4.40 5.80
CA MET A 66 6.13 -3.85 5.94
C MET A 66 6.84 -4.45 7.15
N VAL A 67 8.17 -4.50 7.05
CA VAL A 67 9.04 -4.80 8.19
C VAL A 67 8.97 -3.64 9.19
N CYS A 68 8.66 -3.96 10.45
CA CYS A 68 8.53 -3.00 11.54
C CYS A 68 9.71 -3.08 12.49
N GLU A 69 10.74 -2.27 12.23
CA GLU A 69 11.96 -2.18 13.03
C GLU A 69 12.22 -0.73 13.45
N LYS A 70 12.73 -0.55 14.67
CA LYS A 70 13.05 0.76 15.22
C LYS A 70 14.35 0.73 16.03
N GLU A 71 14.98 1.89 16.18
CA GLU A 71 16.07 2.06 17.12
C GLU A 71 15.57 1.91 18.57
N SER A 72 16.45 1.43 19.45
CA SER A 72 16.13 1.23 20.88
C SER A 72 15.73 2.52 21.62
N SER A 73 16.11 3.67 21.08
CA SER A 73 15.77 5.00 21.60
C SER A 73 14.42 5.53 21.10
N SER A 74 13.72 4.79 20.25
CA SER A 74 12.41 5.19 19.69
C SER A 74 11.27 4.59 20.50
N ASP A 75 10.31 5.43 20.90
CA ASP A 75 9.07 5.01 21.57
C ASP A 75 7.95 4.69 20.59
N HIS A 76 8.22 4.69 19.28
CA HIS A 76 7.21 4.46 18.23
C HIS A 76 6.48 3.11 18.40
N ASP A 77 5.16 3.14 18.31
CA ASP A 77 4.28 1.96 18.32
C ASP A 77 3.73 1.71 16.91
N PHE A 78 4.27 0.70 16.21
CA PHE A 78 3.85 0.35 14.85
C PHE A 78 2.39 -0.10 14.75
N SER A 79 1.76 -0.50 15.85
CA SER A 79 0.34 -0.90 15.86
C SER A 79 -0.63 0.29 15.89
N ALA A 80 -0.14 1.47 16.28
CA ALA A 80 -0.96 2.64 16.55
C ALA A 80 -0.49 3.93 15.86
N ASP A 81 0.83 4.15 15.79
CA ASP A 81 1.40 5.43 15.37
C ASP A 81 1.63 5.52 13.86
N PRO A 82 1.41 6.69 13.24
CA PRO A 82 1.92 6.99 11.91
C PRO A 82 3.45 6.93 11.87
N ILE A 83 4.03 6.45 10.77
CA ILE A 83 5.49 6.50 10.58
C ILE A 83 5.97 7.96 10.70
N PRO A 84 6.98 8.24 11.54
CA PRO A 84 7.48 9.60 11.77
C PRO A 84 8.33 10.07 10.59
N LEU A 85 7.70 10.63 9.56
CA LEU A 85 8.33 11.05 8.32
C LEU A 85 9.24 12.27 8.50
N ILE A 86 10.41 12.23 7.85
CA ILE A 86 11.32 13.35 7.71
C ILE A 86 11.47 13.68 6.22
N ARG A 87 11.29 14.96 5.87
CA ARG A 87 11.61 15.49 4.55
C ARG A 87 12.94 16.22 4.59
N ASP A 88 13.90 15.76 3.79
CA ASP A 88 15.21 16.40 3.61
C ASP A 88 15.46 16.63 2.13
N GLY A 89 15.19 17.85 1.69
CA GLY A 89 15.27 18.21 0.28
C GLY A 89 14.37 17.33 -0.60
N ARG A 90 15.00 16.47 -1.41
CA ARG A 90 14.31 15.51 -2.29
C ARG A 90 14.13 14.11 -1.69
N TYR A 91 14.61 13.89 -0.47
CA TYR A 91 14.50 12.61 0.20
C TYR A 91 13.34 12.61 1.20
N LEU A 92 12.68 11.46 1.32
CA LEU A 92 11.71 11.15 2.34
C LEU A 92 12.24 9.97 3.14
N THR A 93 12.39 10.14 4.44
CA THR A 93 12.92 9.14 5.37
C THR A 93 12.01 9.04 6.60
N ALA A 94 12.32 8.12 7.52
CA ALA A 94 11.65 8.02 8.82
C ALA A 94 12.62 8.30 9.96
N ASP A 95 12.10 8.86 11.06
CA ASP A 95 12.88 9.12 12.27
C ASP A 95 12.99 7.85 13.13
N ARG A 96 14.15 7.23 13.11
CA ARG A 96 14.51 6.05 13.94
C ARG A 96 13.58 4.85 13.81
N THR A 97 12.91 4.71 12.66
CA THR A 97 12.07 3.55 12.30
C THR A 97 12.30 3.17 10.86
N THR A 98 11.86 1.97 10.47
CA THR A 98 11.66 1.63 9.06
C THR A 98 10.63 2.57 8.43
N LEU A 99 10.78 2.85 7.13
CA LEU A 99 9.92 3.75 6.38
C LEU A 99 8.73 3.01 5.74
N GLY A 100 8.93 1.76 5.35
CA GLY A 100 7.95 0.98 4.61
C GLY A 100 7.79 1.40 3.14
N ALA A 101 8.85 1.94 2.52
CA ALA A 101 8.85 2.22 1.09
C ALA A 101 8.74 0.93 0.27
N ASP A 102 9.31 -0.14 0.75
CA ASP A 102 9.06 -1.51 0.35
C ASP A 102 7.83 -2.03 1.12
N ASP A 103 6.69 -2.30 0.52
CA ASP A 103 6.36 -2.01 -0.87
C ASP A 103 5.25 -0.91 -0.96
N GLY A 104 5.26 0.02 -0.02
CA GLY A 104 4.30 1.15 0.03
C GLY A 104 4.36 2.05 -1.21
N ILE A 105 5.53 2.14 -1.85
CA ILE A 105 5.67 2.92 -3.09
C ILE A 105 4.92 2.26 -4.24
N SER A 106 5.02 0.94 -4.42
CA SER A 106 4.26 0.26 -5.48
C SER A 106 2.76 0.39 -5.26
N MET A 107 2.27 0.24 -4.02
CA MET A 107 0.86 0.51 -3.69
C MET A 107 0.46 1.94 -4.10
N ALA A 108 1.28 2.93 -3.73
CA ALA A 108 0.99 4.33 -4.05
C ALA A 108 0.95 4.60 -5.57
N VAL A 109 1.87 3.98 -6.33
CA VAL A 109 1.87 4.06 -7.81
C VAL A 109 0.64 3.40 -8.39
N MET A 110 0.27 2.20 -7.93
CA MET A 110 -0.95 1.51 -8.36
C MET A 110 -2.19 2.37 -8.10
N MET A 111 -2.32 2.94 -6.92
CA MET A 111 -3.45 3.80 -6.56
C MET A 111 -3.50 5.08 -7.40
N ALA A 112 -2.34 5.69 -7.70
CA ALA A 112 -2.27 6.83 -8.59
C ALA A 112 -2.76 6.48 -10.00
N LEU A 113 -2.30 5.35 -10.57
CA LEU A 113 -2.74 4.87 -11.89
C LEU A 113 -4.23 4.51 -11.91
N LEU A 114 -4.73 3.88 -10.86
CA LEU A 114 -6.14 3.51 -10.74
C LEU A 114 -7.06 4.75 -10.70
N SER A 115 -6.61 5.83 -10.05
CA SER A 115 -7.38 7.07 -9.90
C SER A 115 -7.22 8.07 -11.06
N ASP A 116 -6.32 7.81 -12.00
CA ASP A 116 -6.04 8.72 -13.12
C ASP A 116 -6.94 8.41 -14.33
N ASP A 117 -7.90 9.25 -14.61
CA ASP A 117 -8.81 9.10 -15.75
C ASP A 117 -8.11 9.16 -17.12
N SER A 118 -6.89 9.70 -17.19
CA SER A 118 -6.08 9.70 -18.42
C SER A 118 -5.48 8.33 -18.74
N VAL A 119 -5.38 7.43 -17.75
CA VAL A 119 -4.96 6.05 -17.94
C VAL A 119 -6.12 5.23 -18.53
N THR A 120 -6.03 4.96 -19.82
CA THR A 120 -7.07 4.25 -20.58
C THR A 120 -6.85 2.73 -20.68
N ALA A 121 -5.74 2.22 -20.17
CA ALA A 121 -5.46 0.79 -20.08
C ALA A 121 -6.37 0.11 -19.05
N SER A 122 -6.72 -1.16 -19.29
CA SER A 122 -7.30 -2.01 -18.24
C SER A 122 -6.20 -2.38 -17.24
N LEU A 123 -6.49 -2.23 -15.94
CA LEU A 123 -5.54 -2.55 -14.87
C LEU A 123 -6.15 -3.57 -13.91
N GLU A 124 -5.32 -4.53 -13.49
CA GLU A 124 -5.57 -5.41 -12.36
C GLU A 124 -4.43 -5.23 -11.36
N CYS A 125 -4.71 -4.60 -10.23
CA CYS A 125 -3.73 -4.36 -9.18
C CYS A 125 -3.94 -5.36 -8.06
N LEU A 126 -3.01 -6.30 -7.90
CA LEU A 126 -3.00 -7.29 -6.84
C LEU A 126 -2.03 -6.85 -5.74
N ILE A 127 -2.56 -6.61 -4.56
CA ILE A 127 -1.79 -6.18 -3.37
C ILE A 127 -1.90 -7.30 -2.35
N THR A 128 -0.78 -8.00 -2.13
CA THR A 128 -0.73 -9.19 -1.27
C THR A 128 -0.34 -8.82 0.17
N SER A 129 -0.63 -9.70 1.11
CA SER A 129 -0.27 -9.61 2.51
C SER A 129 0.90 -10.53 2.85
N GLU A 130 1.53 -10.33 4.01
CA GLU A 130 2.55 -11.21 4.60
C GLU A 130 3.69 -11.60 3.63
N GLU A 131 4.12 -10.67 2.77
CA GLU A 131 5.24 -10.92 1.85
C GLU A 131 6.53 -11.13 2.62
N GLU A 132 6.81 -10.23 3.57
CA GLU A 132 8.04 -10.15 4.36
C GLU A 132 8.22 -11.35 5.33
N THR A 133 7.19 -12.13 5.55
CA THR A 133 7.18 -13.34 6.38
C THR A 133 7.20 -14.64 5.58
N GLY A 134 7.58 -14.56 4.30
CA GLY A 134 7.78 -15.72 3.44
C GLY A 134 6.65 -15.95 2.43
N LEU A 135 6.05 -14.90 1.93
CA LEU A 135 4.98 -14.92 0.91
C LEU A 135 3.74 -15.67 1.38
N CYS A 136 3.40 -15.56 2.69
CA CYS A 136 2.29 -16.32 3.26
C CYS A 136 0.94 -15.96 2.64
N GLY A 137 0.69 -14.68 2.40
CA GLY A 137 -0.53 -14.23 1.74
C GLY A 137 -0.72 -14.78 0.33
N MET A 138 0.36 -14.93 -0.45
CA MET A 138 0.31 -15.51 -1.80
C MET A 138 -0.01 -17.01 -1.84
N LYS A 139 0.11 -17.69 -0.69
CA LYS A 139 -0.12 -19.14 -0.57
C LYS A 139 -1.50 -19.46 0.01
N ALA A 140 -2.26 -18.44 0.38
CA ALA A 140 -3.56 -18.56 1.06
C ALA A 140 -4.72 -18.94 0.12
#